data_5cecd9099767c4b198974bcfd8559d32
#
_entry.id   5cecd9099767c4b198974bcfd8559d32
#
_cell.length_a   1.000
_cell.length_b   1.000
_cell.length_c   1.000
_cell.angle_alpha   90.00
_cell.angle_beta   90.00
_cell.angle_gamma   90.00
#
_symmetry.space_group_name_H-M   'P 1'
#
loop_
_entity.id
_entity.type
_entity.pdbx_description
1 polymer ?
#
loop_
_entity_poly.entity_id
_entity_poly.type
_entity_poly.pdbx_seq_one_letter_code
_entity_poly.pdbx_strand_id
1 'polypeptide(L)'
;ISAISHELKNPLSVIDLSLEMLKDENLKDEKLKNELLEKISRQSLKLNALTHKLNFVFNLNHEALQMQEFDLFTLCEKIVKNPGFERVILRGKSTRVKADEFLIEQVIINLLSNALKYSQKEVILIAQDQKISVLDFGKGIEENQLKFITKKFYKIDTKSNNSFGLGLFLVKKILSIHKSYLEISSTVSQGSKFSFKLH
;
A
#
# COMPACT_ATOMS: atom_id res chain seq x y z
N ILE A 1 16.53 2.04 11.01
CA ILE A 1 16.67 3.52 11.20
C ILE A 1 17.14 4.15 9.89
N SER A 2 18.17 3.62 9.23
CA SER A 2 18.72 4.16 7.98
C SER A 2 17.67 4.35 6.86
N ALA A 3 16.79 3.37 6.63
CA ALA A 3 15.78 3.44 5.56
C ALA A 3 14.69 4.50 5.83
N ILE A 4 14.24 4.66 7.09
CA ILE A 4 13.28 5.72 7.47
C ILE A 4 13.91 7.09 7.24
N SER A 5 15.15 7.27 7.71
CA SER A 5 15.86 8.53 7.54
C SER A 5 16.01 8.91 6.08
N HIS A 6 16.27 7.93 5.21
CA HIS A 6 16.39 8.16 3.77
C HIS A 6 15.04 8.54 3.12
N GLU A 7 13.94 7.85 3.48
CA GLU A 7 12.60 8.13 2.97
C GLU A 7 12.04 9.48 3.47
N LEU A 8 12.49 9.95 4.64
CA LEU A 8 12.16 11.30 5.15
C LEU A 8 13.04 12.38 4.52
N LYS A 9 14.34 12.11 4.36
CA LYS A 9 15.30 13.09 3.85
C LYS A 9 14.99 13.52 2.42
N ASN A 10 14.57 12.58 1.55
CA ASN A 10 14.29 12.89 0.16
C ASN A 10 13.21 13.99 -0.03
N PRO A 11 11.98 13.86 0.53
CA PRO A 11 10.97 14.91 0.41
C PRO A 11 11.39 16.20 1.09
N LEU A 12 12.09 16.15 2.24
CA LEU A 12 12.61 17.33 2.93
C LEU A 12 13.60 18.09 2.06
N SER A 13 14.58 17.40 1.45
CA SER A 13 15.56 18.06 0.56
C SER A 13 14.88 18.73 -0.65
N VAL A 14 13.79 18.16 -1.17
CA VAL A 14 13.03 18.78 -2.27
C VAL A 14 12.30 20.04 -1.78
N ILE A 15 11.74 20.01 -0.56
CA ILE A 15 11.09 21.19 0.06
C ILE A 15 12.12 22.28 0.27
N ASP A 16 13.25 21.95 0.90
CA ASP A 16 14.31 22.92 1.22
C ASP A 16 14.83 23.60 -0.06
N LEU A 17 15.15 22.81 -1.10
CA LEU A 17 15.61 23.36 -2.37
C LEU A 17 14.55 24.25 -3.04
N SER A 18 13.28 23.85 -2.99
CA SER A 18 12.19 24.65 -3.57
C SER A 18 12.00 25.97 -2.79
N LEU A 19 12.14 25.95 -1.46
CA LEU A 19 12.09 27.16 -0.61
C LEU A 19 13.29 28.08 -0.87
N GLU A 20 14.48 27.52 -1.09
CA GLU A 20 15.68 28.29 -1.41
C GLU A 20 15.49 29.02 -2.75
N MET A 21 14.96 28.35 -3.76
CA MET A 21 14.64 28.97 -5.06
C MET A 21 13.58 30.07 -4.94
N LEU A 22 12.56 29.89 -4.09
CA LEU A 22 11.52 30.90 -3.86
C LEU A 22 12.01 32.14 -3.12
N LYS A 23 13.14 32.05 -2.37
CA LYS A 23 13.78 33.19 -1.69
C LYS A 23 14.64 34.05 -2.61
N ASP A 24 14.90 33.60 -3.84
CA ASP A 24 15.66 34.41 -4.82
C ASP A 24 14.82 35.62 -5.23
N GLU A 25 15.28 36.81 -4.84
CA GLU A 25 14.64 38.09 -5.16
C GLU A 25 14.54 38.36 -6.67
N ASN A 26 15.37 37.69 -7.48
CA ASN A 26 15.37 37.79 -8.93
C ASN A 26 14.34 36.88 -9.60
N LEU A 27 13.69 35.98 -8.86
CA LEU A 27 12.67 35.09 -9.36
C LEU A 27 11.38 35.87 -9.64
N LYS A 28 11.21 36.34 -10.88
CA LYS A 28 10.03 37.10 -11.35
C LYS A 28 8.98 36.24 -12.04
N ASP A 29 9.29 35.00 -12.35
CA ASP A 29 8.38 34.07 -13.06
C ASP A 29 7.33 33.52 -12.08
N GLU A 30 6.11 34.06 -12.17
CA GLU A 30 4.98 33.64 -11.36
C GLU A 30 4.57 32.18 -11.65
N LYS A 31 4.77 31.68 -12.87
CA LYS A 31 4.48 30.28 -13.21
C LYS A 31 5.45 29.36 -12.46
N LEU A 32 6.73 29.69 -12.46
CA LEU A 32 7.76 28.92 -11.75
C LEU A 32 7.51 28.96 -10.22
N LYS A 33 7.11 30.13 -9.66
CA LYS A 33 6.73 30.20 -8.24
C LYS A 33 5.60 29.25 -7.88
N ASN A 34 4.54 29.23 -8.70
CA ASN A 34 3.41 28.34 -8.49
C ASN A 34 3.81 26.86 -8.60
N GLU A 35 4.64 26.49 -9.57
CA GLU A 35 5.16 25.13 -9.71
C GLU A 35 5.99 24.70 -8.48
N LEU A 36 6.81 25.60 -7.92
CA LEU A 36 7.57 25.33 -6.70
C LEU A 36 6.67 25.15 -5.48
N LEU A 37 5.64 25.99 -5.32
CA LEU A 37 4.64 25.87 -4.23
C LEU A 37 3.86 24.57 -4.32
N GLU A 38 3.41 24.18 -5.53
CA GLU A 38 2.77 22.87 -5.74
C GLU A 38 3.70 21.70 -5.41
N LYS A 39 4.99 21.83 -5.74
CA LYS A 39 6.00 20.83 -5.43
C LYS A 39 6.19 20.66 -3.93
N ILE A 40 6.26 21.77 -3.19
CA ILE A 40 6.32 21.77 -1.71
C ILE A 40 5.07 21.09 -1.13
N SER A 41 3.89 21.50 -1.58
CA SER A 41 2.62 20.93 -1.13
C SER A 41 2.56 19.42 -1.33
N ARG A 42 2.95 18.93 -2.52
CA ARG A 42 3.00 17.48 -2.81
C ARG A 42 3.97 16.73 -1.90
N GLN A 43 5.14 17.29 -1.58
CA GLN A 43 6.10 16.65 -0.69
C GLN A 43 5.62 16.66 0.77
N SER A 44 4.97 17.74 1.22
CA SER A 44 4.34 17.82 2.54
C SER A 44 3.26 16.75 2.73
N LEU A 45 2.38 16.57 1.74
CA LEU A 45 1.38 15.50 1.74
C LEU A 45 2.00 14.10 1.81
N LYS A 46 3.12 13.88 1.10
CA LYS A 46 3.86 12.62 1.18
C LYS A 46 4.43 12.35 2.58
N LEU A 47 5.01 13.38 3.22
CA LEU A 47 5.53 13.26 4.59
C LEU A 47 4.42 12.93 5.58
N ASN A 48 3.28 13.62 5.50
CA ASN A 48 2.12 13.32 6.34
C ASN A 48 1.64 11.88 6.16
N ALA A 49 1.48 11.42 4.91
CA ALA A 49 1.08 10.05 4.63
C ALA A 49 2.09 9.01 5.18
N LEU A 50 3.40 9.29 5.11
CA LEU A 50 4.42 8.43 5.69
C LEU A 50 4.31 8.38 7.22
N THR A 51 4.16 9.56 7.87
CA THR A 51 4.04 9.66 9.32
C THR A 51 2.81 8.90 9.83
N HIS A 52 1.65 9.07 9.18
CA HIS A 52 0.44 8.32 9.50
C HIS A 52 0.64 6.80 9.37
N LYS A 53 1.27 6.34 8.28
CA LYS A 53 1.56 4.91 8.10
C LYS A 53 2.53 4.37 9.15
N LEU A 54 3.55 5.13 9.51
CA LEU A 54 4.50 4.74 10.55
C LEU A 54 3.80 4.63 11.90
N ASN A 55 3.04 5.66 12.31
CA ASN A 55 2.29 5.64 13.56
C ASN A 55 1.31 4.46 13.61
N PHE A 56 0.59 4.20 12.53
CA PHE A 56 -0.30 3.05 12.42
C PHE A 56 0.46 1.74 12.61
N VAL A 57 1.58 1.54 11.90
CA VAL A 57 2.41 0.33 12.01
C VAL A 57 2.99 0.16 13.42
N PHE A 58 3.43 1.23 14.08
CA PHE A 58 4.05 1.15 15.42
C PHE A 58 3.03 0.89 16.52
N ASN A 59 1.83 1.46 16.39
CA ASN A 59 0.77 1.32 17.40
C ASN A 59 -0.07 0.03 17.20
N LEU A 60 0.21 -0.75 16.17
CA LEU A 60 -0.51 -1.98 15.88
C LEU A 60 -0.03 -3.09 16.82
N ASN A 61 -0.84 -3.46 17.80
CA ASN A 61 -0.59 -4.53 18.78
C ASN A 61 -1.82 -5.43 18.92
N HIS A 62 -1.60 -6.62 19.43
CA HIS A 62 -2.62 -7.67 19.56
C HIS A 62 -3.74 -7.30 20.56
N GLU A 63 -3.42 -6.49 21.56
CA GLU A 63 -4.35 -6.14 22.65
C GLU A 63 -5.45 -5.15 22.20
N ALA A 64 -5.26 -4.46 21.08
CA ALA A 64 -6.20 -3.47 20.56
C ALA A 64 -7.14 -3.99 19.47
N LEU A 65 -7.16 -5.33 19.19
CA LEU A 65 -8.00 -5.90 18.13
C LEU A 65 -9.49 -5.81 18.47
N GLN A 66 -10.27 -5.23 17.57
CA GLN A 66 -11.73 -5.21 17.65
C GLN A 66 -12.31 -6.38 16.84
N MET A 67 -12.21 -7.58 17.41
CA MET A 67 -12.68 -8.81 16.76
C MET A 67 -14.20 -8.85 16.67
N GLN A 68 -14.75 -8.88 15.46
CA GLN A 68 -16.18 -8.98 15.17
C GLN A 68 -16.46 -9.99 14.04
N GLU A 69 -17.70 -10.50 14.00
CA GLU A 69 -18.14 -11.31 12.88
C GLU A 69 -18.68 -10.42 11.76
N PHE A 70 -18.19 -10.64 10.56
CA PHE A 70 -18.68 -9.93 9.36
C PHE A 70 -18.61 -10.82 8.13
N ASP A 71 -19.29 -10.39 7.05
CA ASP A 71 -19.20 -11.05 5.75
C ASP A 71 -18.06 -10.46 4.93
N LEU A 72 -17.08 -11.33 4.62
CA LEU A 72 -15.86 -10.94 3.91
C LEU A 72 -16.11 -10.52 2.45
N PHE A 73 -17.13 -11.13 1.79
CA PHE A 73 -17.49 -10.74 0.43
C PHE A 73 -18.15 -9.36 0.41
N THR A 74 -19.06 -9.09 1.35
CA THR A 74 -19.68 -7.76 1.51
C THR A 74 -18.65 -6.66 1.79
N LEU A 75 -17.64 -6.94 2.60
CA LEU A 75 -16.51 -6.02 2.81
C LEU A 75 -15.78 -5.74 1.48
N CYS A 76 -15.50 -6.78 0.67
CA CYS A 76 -14.87 -6.62 -0.63
C CYS A 76 -15.73 -5.80 -1.60
N GLU A 77 -17.08 -6.01 -1.61
CA GLU A 77 -18.01 -5.22 -2.42
C GLU A 77 -17.95 -3.72 -2.06
N LYS A 78 -17.85 -3.40 -0.77
CA LYS A 78 -17.70 -2.04 -0.29
C LYS A 78 -16.39 -1.42 -0.78
N ILE A 79 -15.28 -2.16 -0.67
CA ILE A 79 -13.95 -1.68 -1.06
C ILE A 79 -13.88 -1.40 -2.57
N VAL A 80 -14.38 -2.30 -3.42
CA VAL A 80 -14.25 -2.13 -4.88
C VAL A 80 -15.13 -1.01 -5.46
N LYS A 81 -16.11 -0.51 -4.69
CA LYS A 81 -16.90 0.67 -5.06
C LYS A 81 -16.16 2.00 -4.83
N ASN A 82 -15.04 1.99 -4.09
CA ASN A 82 -14.28 3.20 -3.84
C ASN A 82 -13.55 3.67 -5.12
N PRO A 83 -13.38 5.00 -5.29
CA PRO A 83 -12.59 5.55 -6.40
C PRO A 83 -11.18 4.97 -6.44
N GLY A 84 -10.69 4.68 -7.63
CA GLY A 84 -9.37 4.09 -7.87
C GLY A 84 -9.35 2.57 -7.99
N PHE A 85 -10.50 1.88 -7.80
CA PHE A 85 -10.62 0.43 -7.94
C PHE A 85 -11.46 0.00 -9.15
N GLU A 86 -11.70 0.87 -10.13
CA GLU A 86 -12.56 0.64 -11.30
C GLU A 86 -12.07 -0.55 -12.16
N ARG A 87 -10.78 -0.90 -12.08
CA ARG A 87 -10.18 -2.05 -12.77
C ARG A 87 -10.18 -3.34 -11.94
N VAL A 88 -10.85 -3.35 -10.78
CA VAL A 88 -10.92 -4.54 -9.92
C VAL A 88 -12.20 -5.31 -10.24
N ILE A 89 -12.05 -6.58 -10.59
CA ILE A 89 -13.16 -7.53 -10.78
C ILE A 89 -13.30 -8.37 -9.51
N LEU A 90 -14.41 -8.20 -8.80
CA LEU A 90 -14.73 -9.02 -7.63
C LEU A 90 -15.38 -10.34 -8.06
N ARG A 91 -14.92 -11.46 -7.50
CA ARG A 91 -15.47 -12.80 -7.65
C ARG A 91 -15.59 -13.49 -6.29
N GLY A 92 -16.46 -14.49 -6.21
CA GLY A 92 -16.60 -15.30 -5.00
C GLY A 92 -18.03 -15.33 -4.49
N LYS A 93 -18.18 -15.57 -3.21
CA LYS A 93 -19.47 -15.69 -2.52
C LYS A 93 -19.35 -15.26 -1.06
N SER A 94 -20.49 -14.95 -0.43
CA SER A 94 -20.61 -14.67 0.99
C SER A 94 -19.87 -15.71 1.85
N THR A 95 -19.08 -15.23 2.78
CA THR A 95 -18.35 -16.07 3.73
C THR A 95 -18.07 -15.29 5.01
N ARG A 96 -18.56 -15.82 6.15
CA ARG A 96 -18.38 -15.18 7.45
C ARG A 96 -17.01 -15.50 8.04
N VAL A 97 -16.42 -14.50 8.66
CA VAL A 97 -15.14 -14.57 9.35
C VAL A 97 -15.22 -13.78 10.66
N LYS A 98 -14.35 -14.13 11.63
CA LYS A 98 -14.17 -13.37 12.86
C LYS A 98 -12.82 -12.70 12.85
N ALA A 99 -12.79 -11.38 12.66
CA ALA A 99 -11.55 -10.60 12.58
C ALA A 99 -11.81 -9.13 12.95
N ASP A 100 -10.78 -8.32 12.97
CA ASP A 100 -10.92 -6.86 12.99
C ASP A 100 -11.19 -6.36 11.57
N GLU A 101 -12.44 -6.00 11.27
CA GLU A 101 -12.91 -5.63 9.94
C GLU A 101 -12.09 -4.47 9.36
N PHE A 102 -11.81 -3.44 10.16
CA PHE A 102 -11.02 -2.28 9.73
C PHE A 102 -9.60 -2.68 9.32
N LEU A 103 -8.94 -3.55 10.09
CA LEU A 103 -7.60 -4.02 9.77
C LEU A 103 -7.59 -4.93 8.54
N ILE A 104 -8.60 -5.77 8.36
CA ILE A 104 -8.73 -6.61 7.15
C ILE A 104 -9.02 -5.74 5.92
N GLU A 105 -9.84 -4.70 6.05
CA GLU A 105 -10.02 -3.70 5.00
C GLU A 105 -8.67 -3.09 4.57
N GLN A 106 -7.81 -2.70 5.52
CA GLN A 106 -6.47 -2.17 5.23
C GLN A 106 -5.57 -3.19 4.51
N VAL A 107 -5.67 -4.48 4.85
CA VAL A 107 -4.95 -5.55 4.14
C VAL A 107 -5.39 -5.59 2.68
N ILE A 108 -6.70 -5.67 2.43
CA ILE A 108 -7.25 -5.78 1.07
C ILE A 108 -6.88 -4.55 0.23
N ILE A 109 -7.06 -3.33 0.78
CA ILE A 109 -6.69 -2.07 0.11
C ILE A 109 -5.20 -2.03 -0.25
N ASN A 110 -4.30 -2.46 0.64
CA ASN A 110 -2.86 -2.49 0.35
C ASN A 110 -2.52 -3.50 -0.76
N LEU A 111 -3.15 -4.67 -0.76
CA LEU A 111 -2.95 -5.68 -1.81
C LEU A 111 -3.48 -5.19 -3.17
N LEU A 112 -4.70 -4.63 -3.22
CA LEU A 112 -5.30 -4.08 -4.43
C LEU A 112 -4.49 -2.90 -4.98
N SER A 113 -4.08 -1.97 -4.13
CA SER A 113 -3.26 -0.82 -4.52
C SER A 113 -1.92 -1.25 -5.12
N ASN A 114 -1.30 -2.30 -4.58
CA ASN A 114 -0.09 -2.88 -5.17
C ASN A 114 -0.37 -3.52 -6.53
N ALA A 115 -1.42 -4.34 -6.64
CA ALA A 115 -1.81 -4.99 -7.88
C ALA A 115 -2.09 -3.98 -9.01
N LEU A 116 -2.86 -2.93 -8.72
CA LEU A 116 -3.19 -1.85 -9.67
C LEU A 116 -1.96 -1.01 -10.06
N LYS A 117 -1.01 -0.84 -9.15
CA LYS A 117 0.24 -0.13 -9.41
C LYS A 117 1.16 -0.86 -10.38
N TYR A 118 1.25 -2.19 -10.26
CA TYR A 118 2.21 -2.99 -11.03
C TYR A 118 1.59 -3.70 -12.23
N SER A 119 0.26 -3.64 -12.40
CA SER A 119 -0.47 -4.15 -13.56
C SER A 119 -1.24 -3.03 -14.26
N GLN A 120 -1.21 -3.02 -15.61
CA GLN A 120 -2.07 -2.17 -16.43
C GLN A 120 -3.38 -2.87 -16.80
N LYS A 121 -3.45 -4.19 -16.59
CA LYS A 121 -4.64 -5.01 -16.84
C LYS A 121 -5.58 -4.98 -15.64
N GLU A 122 -6.75 -5.62 -15.79
CA GLU A 122 -7.68 -5.85 -14.70
C GLU A 122 -7.01 -6.62 -13.55
N VAL A 123 -7.48 -6.37 -12.34
CA VAL A 123 -7.08 -7.06 -11.12
C VAL A 123 -8.26 -7.90 -10.65
N ILE A 124 -8.04 -9.16 -10.30
CA ILE A 124 -9.10 -10.03 -9.81
C ILE A 124 -8.99 -10.15 -8.29
N LEU A 125 -10.07 -9.76 -7.59
CA LEU A 125 -10.24 -9.98 -6.15
C LEU A 125 -11.20 -11.16 -5.96
N ILE A 126 -10.77 -12.20 -5.25
CA ILE A 126 -11.59 -13.37 -4.96
C ILE A 126 -11.80 -13.48 -3.45
N ALA A 127 -13.08 -13.54 -3.03
CA ALA A 127 -13.47 -13.71 -1.63
C ALA A 127 -14.40 -14.94 -1.51
N GLN A 128 -13.89 -16.03 -0.95
CA GLN A 128 -14.65 -17.27 -0.70
C GLN A 128 -13.92 -18.18 0.29
N ASP A 129 -14.67 -19.03 0.99
CA ASP A 129 -14.13 -20.06 1.89
C ASP A 129 -13.13 -19.46 2.93
N GLN A 130 -13.49 -18.27 3.46
CA GLN A 130 -12.70 -17.47 4.43
C GLN A 130 -11.33 -17.04 3.86
N LYS A 131 -11.13 -17.14 2.56
CA LYS A 131 -9.88 -16.79 1.88
C LYS A 131 -10.09 -15.59 0.95
N ILE A 132 -9.12 -14.67 1.00
CA ILE A 132 -8.95 -13.61 0.01
C ILE A 132 -7.79 -13.97 -0.91
N SER A 133 -7.97 -13.72 -2.20
CA SER A 133 -6.91 -13.77 -3.19
C SER A 133 -6.99 -12.55 -4.10
N VAL A 134 -5.86 -11.86 -4.27
CA VAL A 134 -5.68 -10.75 -5.21
C VAL A 134 -4.74 -11.21 -6.31
N LEU A 135 -5.20 -11.18 -7.55
CA LEU A 135 -4.42 -11.58 -8.72
C LEU A 135 -4.18 -10.35 -9.60
N ASP A 136 -2.95 -10.12 -9.97
CA ASP A 136 -2.55 -9.16 -10.98
C ASP A 136 -1.88 -9.87 -12.17
N PHE A 137 -1.87 -9.23 -13.32
CA PHE A 137 -1.25 -9.69 -14.56
C PHE A 137 -0.13 -8.72 -14.97
N GLY A 138 0.61 -8.24 -13.98
CA GLY A 138 1.71 -7.31 -14.15
C GLY A 138 3.04 -7.98 -14.47
N LYS A 139 4.12 -7.27 -14.15
CA LYS A 139 5.50 -7.71 -14.44
C LYS A 139 5.96 -8.95 -13.64
N GLY A 140 5.20 -9.33 -12.61
CA GLY A 140 5.62 -10.40 -11.69
C GLY A 140 6.80 -10.00 -10.81
N ILE A 141 7.27 -10.96 -10.02
CA ILE A 141 8.33 -10.80 -9.02
C ILE A 141 9.32 -11.95 -9.17
N GLU A 142 10.60 -11.65 -9.19
CA GLU A 142 11.66 -12.66 -9.21
C GLU A 142 11.68 -13.47 -7.90
N GLU A 143 11.93 -14.76 -7.99
CA GLU A 143 11.92 -15.67 -6.85
C GLU A 143 12.86 -15.24 -5.71
N ASN A 144 14.06 -14.76 -6.08
CA ASN A 144 15.06 -14.27 -5.13
C ASN A 144 14.57 -13.04 -4.34
N GLN A 145 13.60 -12.28 -4.86
CA GLN A 145 13.02 -11.07 -4.24
C GLN A 145 11.83 -11.38 -3.33
N LEU A 146 11.11 -12.49 -3.54
CA LEU A 146 9.90 -12.85 -2.79
C LEU A 146 10.10 -12.82 -1.27
N LYS A 147 11.25 -13.27 -0.78
CA LYS A 147 11.62 -13.26 0.65
C LYS A 147 11.84 -11.85 1.24
N PHE A 148 11.97 -10.84 0.39
CA PHE A 148 12.28 -9.47 0.83
C PHE A 148 11.10 -8.52 0.72
N ILE A 149 10.13 -8.76 -0.19
CA ILE A 149 9.04 -7.81 -0.49
C ILE A 149 8.13 -7.48 0.70
N THR A 150 8.14 -8.31 1.74
CA THR A 150 7.43 -8.05 3.01
C THR A 150 8.30 -7.38 4.08
N LYS A 151 9.58 -7.07 3.79
CA LYS A 151 10.44 -6.33 4.72
C LYS A 151 10.10 -4.84 4.70
N LYS A 152 10.31 -4.17 5.84
CA LYS A 152 10.13 -2.71 5.97
C LYS A 152 10.98 -1.98 4.92
N PHE A 153 10.36 -1.02 4.22
CA PHE A 153 11.02 -0.13 3.25
C PHE A 153 11.63 -0.83 2.04
N TYR A 154 11.33 -2.12 1.84
CA TYR A 154 11.82 -2.82 0.67
C TYR A 154 11.00 -2.42 -0.57
N LYS A 155 11.71 -2.10 -1.64
CA LYS A 155 11.16 -1.78 -2.97
C LYS A 155 11.98 -2.51 -4.02
N ILE A 156 11.32 -3.18 -4.96
CA ILE A 156 11.97 -3.77 -6.13
C ILE A 156 12.48 -2.66 -7.05
N ASP A 157 11.66 -1.62 -7.24
CA ASP A 157 12.00 -0.45 -8.04
C ASP A 157 12.27 0.75 -7.13
N THR A 158 13.54 1.08 -6.96
CA THR A 158 14.00 2.21 -6.14
C THR A 158 13.70 3.58 -6.77
N LYS A 159 13.47 3.63 -8.09
CA LYS A 159 13.13 4.86 -8.82
C LYS A 159 11.65 5.26 -8.65
N SER A 160 10.82 4.34 -8.18
CA SER A 160 9.40 4.61 -7.92
C SER A 160 9.22 5.45 -6.66
N ASN A 161 9.10 6.76 -6.83
CA ASN A 161 8.89 7.73 -5.73
C ASN A 161 7.49 7.68 -5.08
N ASN A 162 6.59 6.78 -5.52
CA ASN A 162 5.18 6.80 -5.11
C ASN A 162 4.82 5.77 -4.01
N SER A 163 5.79 5.14 -3.36
CA SER A 163 5.51 4.23 -2.24
C SER A 163 6.68 4.17 -1.26
N PHE A 164 6.38 3.93 0.00
CA PHE A 164 7.36 3.87 1.09
C PHE A 164 7.88 2.46 1.38
N GLY A 165 7.46 1.44 0.63
CA GLY A 165 7.81 0.05 0.92
C GLY A 165 7.25 -0.47 2.25
N LEU A 166 6.13 0.09 2.72
CA LEU A 166 5.47 -0.27 3.97
C LEU A 166 4.20 -1.11 3.77
N GLY A 167 3.61 -1.14 2.56
CA GLY A 167 2.31 -1.77 2.33
C GLY A 167 2.30 -3.27 2.64
N LEU A 168 3.19 -4.06 2.03
CA LEU A 168 3.27 -5.50 2.29
C LEU A 168 3.81 -5.85 3.68
N PHE A 169 4.66 -5.00 4.25
CA PHE A 169 5.05 -5.14 5.65
C PHE A 169 3.85 -4.97 6.60
N LEU A 170 3.00 -3.97 6.36
CA LEU A 170 1.78 -3.74 7.11
C LEU A 170 0.81 -4.93 6.96
N VAL A 171 0.60 -5.41 5.73
CA VAL A 171 -0.19 -6.63 5.45
C VAL A 171 0.30 -7.80 6.31
N LYS A 172 1.62 -8.09 6.26
CA LYS A 172 2.21 -9.17 7.05
C LYS A 172 1.97 -8.99 8.55
N LYS A 173 2.12 -7.76 9.07
CA LYS A 173 1.93 -7.46 10.51
C LYS A 173 0.48 -7.66 10.92
N ILE A 174 -0.49 -7.14 10.14
CA ILE A 174 -1.93 -7.30 10.43
C ILE A 174 -2.31 -8.78 10.40
N LEU A 175 -1.90 -9.53 9.38
CA LEU A 175 -2.20 -10.95 9.29
C LEU A 175 -1.59 -11.74 10.46
N SER A 176 -0.36 -11.41 10.85
CA SER A 176 0.30 -12.07 11.99
C SER A 176 -0.47 -11.91 13.30
N ILE A 177 -1.01 -10.71 13.61
CA ILE A 177 -1.82 -10.49 14.81
C ILE A 177 -3.18 -11.20 14.74
N HIS A 178 -3.69 -11.49 13.54
CA HIS A 178 -4.88 -12.33 13.29
C HIS A 178 -4.54 -13.83 13.21
N LYS A 179 -3.32 -14.25 13.57
CA LYS A 179 -2.84 -15.63 13.46
C LYS A 179 -2.96 -16.21 12.05
N SER A 180 -2.87 -15.35 11.05
CA SER A 180 -2.89 -15.66 9.63
C SER A 180 -1.55 -15.30 8.97
N TYR A 181 -1.36 -15.70 7.71
CA TYR A 181 -0.15 -15.41 6.97
C TYR A 181 -0.46 -15.09 5.50
N LEU A 182 0.46 -14.37 4.87
CA LEU A 182 0.38 -14.00 3.46
C LEU A 182 1.07 -15.09 2.62
N GLU A 183 0.30 -15.71 1.73
CA GLU A 183 0.80 -16.59 0.67
C GLU A 183 1.08 -15.75 -0.57
N ILE A 184 2.23 -15.96 -1.21
CA ILE A 184 2.65 -15.22 -2.40
C ILE A 184 3.10 -16.21 -3.46
N SER A 185 2.52 -16.11 -4.64
CA SER A 185 2.94 -16.83 -5.84
C SER A 185 3.09 -15.83 -6.97
N SER A 186 4.22 -15.82 -7.66
CA SER A 186 4.49 -14.88 -8.74
C SER A 186 5.40 -15.50 -9.78
N THR A 187 5.16 -15.15 -11.05
CA THR A 187 5.99 -15.53 -12.18
C THR A 187 6.31 -14.29 -12.98
N VAL A 188 7.57 -14.07 -13.29
CA VAL A 188 8.03 -12.92 -14.09
C VAL A 188 7.26 -12.87 -15.41
N SER A 189 6.79 -11.69 -15.78
CA SER A 189 5.98 -11.38 -16.97
C SER A 189 4.58 -12.04 -17.02
N GLN A 190 4.16 -12.76 -15.98
CA GLN A 190 2.82 -13.34 -15.90
C GLN A 190 1.94 -12.70 -14.82
N GLY A 191 2.56 -12.08 -13.81
CA GLY A 191 1.88 -11.42 -12.72
C GLY A 191 2.07 -12.10 -11.37
N SER A 192 1.25 -11.70 -10.39
CA SER A 192 1.37 -12.18 -9.01
C SER A 192 -0.01 -12.51 -8.42
N LYS A 193 -0.01 -13.44 -7.48
CA LYS A 193 -1.14 -13.78 -6.63
C LYS A 193 -0.72 -13.63 -5.17
N PHE A 194 -1.46 -12.81 -4.45
CA PHE A 194 -1.35 -12.64 -3.01
C PHE A 194 -2.61 -13.18 -2.36
N SER A 195 -2.49 -14.08 -1.39
CA SER A 195 -3.64 -14.64 -0.71
C SER A 195 -3.43 -14.83 0.78
N PHE A 196 -4.52 -14.83 1.54
CA PHE A 196 -4.54 -15.14 2.96
C PHE A 196 -5.86 -15.76 3.35
N LYS A 197 -5.89 -16.53 4.43
CA LYS A 197 -7.09 -17.14 4.98
C LYS A 197 -7.32 -16.66 6.40
N LEU A 198 -8.56 -16.29 6.72
CA LEU A 198 -9.03 -16.01 8.08
C LEU A 198 -9.68 -17.26 8.68
N HIS A 199 -9.85 -17.29 9.98
CA HIS A 199 -10.45 -18.44 10.72
C HIS A 199 -11.70 -18.01 11.46
#